data_296633839a96f08bd35b2b07e0d5cac3
#
_entry.id   296633839a96f08bd35b2b07e0d5cac3
#
_cell.length_a   1.000
_cell.length_b   1.000
_cell.length_c   1.000
_cell.angle_alpha   90.00
_cell.angle_beta   90.00
_cell.angle_gamma   90.00
#
_symmetry.space_group_name_H-M   'P 1'
#
loop_
_entity.id
_entity.type
_entity.pdbx_description
1 polymer ?
#
loop_
_entity_poly.entity_id
_entity_poly.type
_entity_poly.pdbx_seq_one_letter_code
_entity_poly.pdbx_strand_id
1 'polypeptide(L)'
;MKIVHLVLSESFAGIEQHVDEVLTNFSSHKLILICNESIASYFDKRINIYKVKNFGRRSFFGKYKLKKLIKDIDPDIVHTHGSKTSSIISSIKTKNYKHVATIHGVKKNKKIYEKADLIIGVSDKALEGINHETICINNWWHPKLKKIQNKNNKYALAVGRLEKVKGFDLLIASWKNICANLVIIGSGKERNKLNELIEQNNLSEKVKIIDAVKKEELLNYYQDASVLIISSRDEGGPRVALE
;
A
#
# COMPACT_ATOMS: atom_id res chain seq x y z
N MET A 1 -1.77 -19.70 -17.29
CA MET A 1 -1.98 -20.00 -15.87
C MET A 1 -3.14 -19.17 -15.35
N LYS A 2 -3.81 -19.65 -14.31
CA LYS A 2 -4.86 -18.94 -13.56
C LYS A 2 -4.28 -18.47 -12.22
N ILE A 3 -4.21 -17.17 -12.03
CA ILE A 3 -3.58 -16.56 -10.86
C ILE A 3 -4.62 -15.79 -10.07
N VAL A 4 -4.77 -16.13 -8.79
CA VAL A 4 -5.63 -15.42 -7.85
C VAL A 4 -4.78 -14.46 -7.03
N HIS A 5 -5.05 -13.15 -7.10
CA HIS A 5 -4.52 -12.16 -6.17
C HIS A 5 -5.47 -11.98 -4.99
N LEU A 6 -4.94 -11.92 -3.77
CA LEU A 6 -5.74 -11.80 -2.54
C LEU A 6 -5.36 -10.56 -1.74
N VAL A 7 -6.35 -9.67 -1.51
CA VAL A 7 -6.23 -8.45 -0.70
C VAL A 7 -7.42 -8.34 0.25
N LEU A 8 -7.16 -8.25 1.57
CA LEU A 8 -8.20 -8.19 2.62
C LEU A 8 -8.03 -6.95 3.52
N SER A 9 -7.72 -5.81 2.94
CA SER A 9 -7.68 -4.50 3.61
C SER A 9 -9.07 -3.85 3.66
N GLU A 10 -9.21 -2.85 4.50
CA GLU A 10 -10.46 -2.06 4.66
C GLU A 10 -10.40 -0.74 3.90
N SER A 11 -9.23 -0.33 3.44
CA SER A 11 -9.00 0.89 2.68
C SER A 11 -8.20 0.62 1.43
N PHE A 12 -8.49 1.38 0.37
CA PHE A 12 -7.72 1.37 -0.87
C PHE A 12 -6.50 2.29 -0.71
N ALA A 13 -5.29 1.72 -0.75
CA ALA A 13 -4.04 2.42 -0.55
C ALA A 13 -2.93 1.83 -1.45
N GLY A 14 -1.65 2.04 -1.13
CA GLY A 14 -0.54 1.65 -1.98
C GLY A 14 -0.46 0.15 -2.35
N ILE A 15 -0.90 -0.76 -1.46
CA ILE A 15 -0.95 -2.21 -1.77
C ILE A 15 -2.03 -2.48 -2.81
N GLU A 16 -3.22 -1.94 -2.60
CA GLU A 16 -4.39 -2.12 -3.47
C GLU A 16 -4.13 -1.51 -4.84
N GLN A 17 -3.54 -0.33 -4.88
CA GLN A 17 -3.12 0.32 -6.12
C GLN A 17 -2.07 -0.51 -6.88
N HIS A 18 -1.07 -1.06 -6.18
CA HIS A 18 -0.10 -1.98 -6.77
C HIS A 18 -0.79 -3.19 -7.43
N VAL A 19 -1.75 -3.81 -6.72
CA VAL A 19 -2.50 -4.96 -7.23
C VAL A 19 -3.37 -4.58 -8.42
N ASP A 20 -4.05 -3.43 -8.37
CA ASP A 20 -4.85 -2.91 -9.49
C ASP A 20 -3.99 -2.72 -10.75
N GLU A 21 -2.82 -2.10 -10.60
CA GLU A 21 -1.88 -1.90 -11.71
C GLU A 21 -1.35 -3.22 -12.31
N VAL A 22 -1.05 -4.22 -11.47
CA VAL A 22 -0.66 -5.56 -11.96
C VAL A 22 -1.80 -6.18 -12.74
N LEU A 23 -3.01 -6.17 -12.18
CA LEU A 23 -4.16 -6.83 -12.79
C LEU A 23 -4.62 -6.16 -14.10
N THR A 24 -4.41 -4.86 -14.23
CA THR A 24 -4.82 -4.12 -15.43
C THR A 24 -3.80 -4.12 -16.57
N ASN A 25 -2.52 -4.29 -16.26
CA ASN A 25 -1.44 -4.20 -17.25
C ASN A 25 -0.82 -5.55 -17.62
N PHE A 26 -1.18 -6.63 -16.96
CA PHE A 26 -0.65 -7.97 -17.22
C PHE A 26 -1.70 -8.84 -17.89
N SER A 27 -1.55 -9.11 -19.18
CA SER A 27 -2.57 -9.76 -20.02
C SER A 27 -2.26 -11.20 -20.41
N SER A 28 -1.07 -11.73 -20.12
CA SER A 28 -0.64 -13.05 -20.58
C SER A 28 -1.27 -14.23 -19.82
N HIS A 29 -1.99 -13.95 -18.72
CA HIS A 29 -2.57 -14.97 -17.85
C HIS A 29 -4.00 -14.60 -17.42
N LYS A 30 -4.78 -15.60 -16.96
CA LYS A 30 -6.10 -15.36 -16.39
C LYS A 30 -5.94 -14.87 -14.96
N LEU A 31 -6.08 -13.56 -14.76
CA LEU A 31 -5.96 -12.91 -13.46
C LEU A 31 -7.32 -12.76 -12.79
N ILE A 32 -7.37 -13.02 -11.49
CA ILE A 32 -8.57 -12.95 -10.66
C ILE A 32 -8.21 -12.23 -9.37
N LEU A 33 -9.06 -11.33 -8.92
CA LEU A 33 -8.92 -10.67 -7.62
C LEU A 33 -9.95 -11.23 -6.62
N ILE A 34 -9.49 -11.63 -5.44
CA ILE A 34 -10.33 -11.79 -4.26
C ILE A 34 -10.03 -10.63 -3.32
N CYS A 35 -11.01 -9.79 -3.04
CA CYS A 35 -10.81 -8.65 -2.15
C CYS A 35 -11.97 -8.45 -1.18
N ASN A 36 -11.73 -7.61 -0.16
CA ASN A 36 -12.79 -7.14 0.72
C ASN A 36 -13.83 -6.37 -0.09
N GLU A 37 -15.13 -6.64 0.16
CA GLU A 37 -16.24 -5.99 -0.51
C GLU A 37 -16.20 -4.45 -0.40
N SER A 38 -15.69 -3.91 0.72
CA SER A 38 -15.61 -2.46 0.96
C SER A 38 -14.68 -1.70 0.01
N ILE A 39 -13.70 -2.39 -0.58
CA ILE A 39 -12.72 -1.77 -1.49
C ILE A 39 -12.89 -2.19 -2.94
N ALA A 40 -13.81 -3.11 -3.22
CA ALA A 40 -13.95 -3.70 -4.55
C ALA A 40 -14.31 -2.67 -5.66
N SER A 41 -15.05 -1.61 -5.31
CA SER A 41 -15.45 -0.55 -6.25
C SER A 41 -14.31 0.39 -6.68
N TYR A 42 -13.18 0.36 -5.99
CA TYR A 42 -12.03 1.20 -6.31
C TYR A 42 -11.11 0.58 -7.37
N PHE A 43 -11.24 -0.74 -7.61
CA PHE A 43 -10.46 -1.43 -8.63
C PHE A 43 -11.05 -1.18 -10.04
N ASP A 44 -10.20 -1.33 -11.05
CA ASP A 44 -10.61 -1.21 -12.46
C ASP A 44 -11.75 -2.19 -12.78
N LYS A 45 -12.78 -1.72 -13.48
CA LYS A 45 -14.00 -2.49 -13.83
C LYS A 45 -13.72 -3.70 -14.73
N ARG A 46 -12.57 -3.75 -15.39
CA ARG A 46 -12.16 -4.88 -16.26
C ARG A 46 -11.67 -6.09 -15.47
N ILE A 47 -11.33 -5.91 -14.18
CA ILE A 47 -10.80 -6.97 -13.34
C ILE A 47 -11.93 -7.93 -12.93
N ASN A 48 -11.66 -9.24 -13.04
CA ASN A 48 -12.56 -10.27 -12.52
C ASN A 48 -12.43 -10.33 -10.98
N ILE A 49 -13.46 -9.86 -10.27
CA ILE A 49 -13.41 -9.67 -8.81
C ILE A 49 -14.40 -10.58 -8.09
N TYR A 50 -13.89 -11.34 -7.13
CA TYR A 50 -14.69 -12.05 -6.12
C TYR A 50 -14.66 -11.26 -4.80
N LYS A 51 -15.82 -10.77 -4.38
CA LYS A 51 -15.97 -9.98 -3.14
C LYS A 51 -16.15 -10.90 -1.95
N VAL A 52 -15.41 -10.62 -0.87
CA VAL A 52 -15.55 -11.34 0.40
C VAL A 52 -15.67 -10.34 1.55
N LYS A 53 -16.45 -10.70 2.58
CA LYS A 53 -16.47 -9.91 3.82
C LYS A 53 -15.12 -9.99 4.50
N ASN A 54 -14.67 -8.89 5.07
CA ASN A 54 -13.43 -8.87 5.84
C ASN A 54 -13.51 -9.79 7.05
N PHE A 55 -12.45 -10.51 7.35
CA PHE A 55 -12.36 -11.39 8.51
C PHE A 55 -10.94 -11.44 9.09
N GLY A 56 -10.84 -11.76 10.36
CA GLY A 56 -9.56 -11.84 11.06
C GLY A 56 -8.80 -13.14 10.78
N ARG A 57 -7.49 -13.13 11.07
CA ARG A 57 -6.59 -14.30 10.91
C ARG A 57 -7.05 -15.55 11.67
N ARG A 58 -7.84 -15.40 12.76
CA ARG A 58 -8.36 -16.51 13.58
C ARG A 58 -9.76 -16.97 13.18
N SER A 59 -10.42 -16.31 12.23
CA SER A 59 -11.79 -16.65 11.81
C SER A 59 -11.84 -18.00 11.12
N PHE A 60 -12.45 -18.99 11.74
CA PHE A 60 -12.64 -20.32 11.17
C PHE A 60 -13.58 -20.27 9.96
N PHE A 61 -14.74 -19.65 10.12
CA PHE A 61 -15.74 -19.52 9.03
C PHE A 61 -15.21 -18.73 7.83
N GLY A 62 -14.49 -17.63 8.08
CA GLY A 62 -13.87 -16.86 6.99
C GLY A 62 -12.86 -17.69 6.19
N LYS A 63 -12.02 -18.44 6.91
CA LYS A 63 -11.05 -19.34 6.28
C LYS A 63 -11.71 -20.47 5.51
N TYR A 64 -12.76 -21.08 6.06
CA TYR A 64 -13.51 -22.15 5.39
C TYR A 64 -14.14 -21.66 4.09
N LYS A 65 -14.84 -20.51 4.12
CA LYS A 65 -15.44 -19.89 2.92
C LYS A 65 -14.38 -19.55 1.88
N LEU A 66 -13.26 -18.95 2.30
CA LEU A 66 -12.17 -18.61 1.39
C LEU A 66 -11.54 -19.86 0.77
N LYS A 67 -11.31 -20.93 1.55
CA LYS A 67 -10.78 -22.21 1.07
C LYS A 67 -11.71 -22.82 0.03
N LYS A 68 -13.03 -22.81 0.26
CA LYS A 68 -14.05 -23.28 -0.69
C LYS A 68 -13.99 -22.47 -1.98
N LEU A 69 -14.00 -21.13 -1.89
CA LEU A 69 -13.91 -20.23 -3.04
C LEU A 69 -12.64 -20.49 -3.87
N ILE A 70 -11.48 -20.62 -3.24
CA ILE A 70 -10.22 -20.91 -3.93
C ILE A 70 -10.30 -22.29 -4.62
N LYS A 71 -10.89 -23.29 -3.97
CA LYS A 71 -11.10 -24.62 -4.59
C LYS A 71 -12.02 -24.53 -5.81
N ASP A 72 -13.10 -23.75 -5.73
CA ASP A 72 -14.05 -23.59 -6.84
C ASP A 72 -13.44 -22.81 -8.02
N ILE A 73 -12.54 -21.85 -7.73
CA ILE A 73 -11.78 -21.13 -8.76
C ILE A 73 -10.71 -22.03 -9.39
N ASP A 74 -10.11 -22.94 -8.62
CA ASP A 74 -9.04 -23.85 -9.03
C ASP A 74 -7.86 -23.12 -9.70
N PRO A 75 -7.11 -22.28 -8.95
CA PRO A 75 -5.99 -21.52 -9.50
C PRO A 75 -4.70 -22.34 -9.51
N ASP A 76 -3.78 -22.01 -10.43
CA ASP A 76 -2.40 -22.51 -10.42
C ASP A 76 -1.57 -21.79 -9.31
N ILE A 77 -1.85 -20.49 -9.09
CA ILE A 77 -1.15 -19.65 -8.11
C ILE A 77 -2.15 -18.85 -7.29
N VAL A 78 -1.92 -18.81 -5.98
CA VAL A 78 -2.54 -17.83 -5.07
C VAL A 78 -1.47 -16.84 -4.62
N HIS A 79 -1.59 -15.60 -5.06
CA HIS A 79 -0.67 -14.52 -4.76
C HIS A 79 -1.25 -13.61 -3.66
N THR A 80 -0.60 -13.58 -2.52
CA THR A 80 -1.05 -12.80 -1.35
C THR A 80 -0.27 -11.50 -1.20
N HIS A 81 -0.98 -10.43 -0.80
CA HIS A 81 -0.39 -9.14 -0.56
C HIS A 81 -0.52 -8.75 0.91
N GLY A 82 0.63 -8.69 1.59
CA GLY A 82 0.72 -8.32 3.00
C GLY A 82 0.53 -9.50 3.99
N SER A 83 0.88 -9.25 5.25
CA SER A 83 1.01 -10.29 6.28
C SER A 83 -0.31 -10.97 6.68
N LYS A 84 -1.45 -10.27 6.56
CA LYS A 84 -2.76 -10.84 6.91
C LYS A 84 -3.16 -11.94 5.94
N THR A 85 -3.12 -11.65 4.66
CA THR A 85 -3.48 -12.57 3.58
C THR A 85 -2.51 -13.75 3.51
N SER A 86 -1.20 -13.50 3.65
CA SER A 86 -0.19 -14.56 3.70
C SER A 86 -0.40 -15.51 4.87
N SER A 87 -0.74 -14.99 6.07
CA SER A 87 -1.07 -15.81 7.24
C SER A 87 -2.29 -16.69 7.01
N ILE A 88 -3.33 -16.13 6.41
CA ILE A 88 -4.59 -16.85 6.16
C ILE A 88 -4.33 -17.98 5.15
N ILE A 89 -3.72 -17.68 4.00
CA ILE A 89 -3.44 -18.68 2.96
C ILE A 89 -2.50 -19.76 3.49
N SER A 90 -1.43 -19.43 4.21
CA SER A 90 -0.53 -20.42 4.81
C SER A 90 -1.25 -21.41 5.76
N SER A 91 -2.37 -20.98 6.37
CA SER A 91 -3.15 -21.84 7.29
C SER A 91 -4.18 -22.75 6.58
N ILE A 92 -4.52 -22.47 5.32
CA ILE A 92 -5.52 -23.21 4.55
C ILE A 92 -4.96 -23.79 3.24
N LYS A 93 -3.66 -23.59 2.97
CA LYS A 93 -2.96 -24.03 1.76
C LYS A 93 -3.17 -25.53 1.52
N THR A 94 -3.34 -25.87 0.25
CA THR A 94 -3.38 -27.25 -0.26
C THR A 94 -2.24 -27.45 -1.27
N LYS A 95 -2.03 -28.68 -1.72
CA LYS A 95 -1.01 -28.98 -2.74
C LYS A 95 -1.43 -28.57 -4.17
N ASN A 96 -2.68 -28.12 -4.34
CA ASN A 96 -3.27 -27.89 -5.67
C ASN A 96 -2.81 -26.56 -6.31
N TYR A 97 -2.19 -25.65 -5.55
CA TYR A 97 -1.69 -24.39 -6.07
C TYR A 97 -0.39 -23.99 -5.39
N LYS A 98 0.39 -23.15 -6.04
CA LYS A 98 1.56 -22.50 -5.45
C LYS A 98 1.15 -21.20 -4.73
N HIS A 99 1.75 -20.95 -3.58
CA HIS A 99 1.52 -19.73 -2.81
C HIS A 99 2.68 -18.76 -3.02
N VAL A 100 2.42 -17.63 -3.64
CA VAL A 100 3.37 -16.50 -3.76
C VAL A 100 2.95 -15.42 -2.77
N ALA A 101 3.90 -14.80 -2.08
CA ALA A 101 3.62 -13.75 -1.10
C ALA A 101 4.46 -12.49 -1.36
N THR A 102 3.81 -11.33 -1.53
CA THR A 102 4.51 -10.04 -1.66
C THR A 102 4.56 -9.29 -0.34
N ILE A 103 5.75 -8.84 0.02
CA ILE A 103 6.04 -7.96 1.16
C ILE A 103 6.18 -6.53 0.66
N HIS A 104 5.19 -5.69 0.97
CA HIS A 104 5.10 -4.29 0.52
C HIS A 104 5.79 -3.27 1.43
N GLY A 105 6.63 -3.70 2.36
CA GLY A 105 7.35 -2.80 3.24
C GLY A 105 8.07 -3.55 4.35
N VAL A 106 8.93 -2.86 5.06
CA VAL A 106 9.72 -3.44 6.15
C VAL A 106 8.82 -3.96 7.26
N LYS A 107 9.05 -5.19 7.69
CA LYS A 107 8.29 -5.86 8.76
C LYS A 107 9.23 -6.41 9.81
N LYS A 108 8.89 -6.22 11.09
CA LYS A 108 9.65 -6.78 12.21
C LYS A 108 9.57 -8.32 12.26
N ASN A 109 8.42 -8.89 11.93
CA ASN A 109 8.23 -10.35 11.88
C ASN A 109 7.89 -10.79 10.46
N LYS A 110 8.82 -11.52 9.84
CA LYS A 110 8.73 -12.01 8.46
C LYS A 110 8.48 -13.52 8.36
N LYS A 111 8.57 -14.28 9.48
CA LYS A 111 8.36 -15.75 9.50
C LYS A 111 7.06 -16.23 8.89
N ILE A 112 6.03 -15.36 8.88
CA ILE A 112 4.73 -15.69 8.30
C ILE A 112 4.78 -15.86 6.78
N TYR A 113 5.73 -15.21 6.12
CA TYR A 113 5.92 -15.27 4.68
C TYR A 113 6.72 -16.51 4.25
N GLU A 114 7.60 -17.04 5.12
CA GLU A 114 8.43 -18.23 4.87
C GLU A 114 7.63 -19.52 4.63
N LYS A 115 6.32 -19.47 4.83
CA LYS A 115 5.39 -20.55 4.47
C LYS A 115 4.86 -20.48 3.04
N ALA A 116 5.19 -19.44 2.30
CA ALA A 116 4.90 -19.34 0.88
C ALA A 116 5.89 -20.20 0.07
N ASP A 117 5.58 -20.55 -1.17
CA ASP A 117 6.53 -21.24 -2.05
C ASP A 117 7.56 -20.26 -2.62
N LEU A 118 7.16 -18.99 -2.78
CA LEU A 118 8.03 -17.90 -3.23
C LEU A 118 7.64 -16.60 -2.52
N ILE A 119 8.66 -15.81 -2.15
CA ILE A 119 8.47 -14.50 -1.52
C ILE A 119 8.99 -13.42 -2.47
N ILE A 120 8.15 -12.41 -2.72
CA ILE A 120 8.52 -11.21 -3.47
C ILE A 120 8.65 -10.05 -2.47
N GLY A 121 9.75 -9.31 -2.52
CA GLY A 121 9.93 -8.06 -1.79
C GLY A 121 9.96 -6.86 -2.71
N VAL A 122 9.35 -5.75 -2.30
CA VAL A 122 9.40 -4.49 -3.07
C VAL A 122 10.72 -3.73 -2.90
N SER A 123 11.64 -4.27 -2.13
CA SER A 123 13.03 -3.81 -1.97
C SER A 123 13.85 -4.87 -1.25
N ASP A 124 15.18 -4.82 -1.34
CA ASP A 124 16.08 -5.70 -0.60
C ASP A 124 15.88 -5.56 0.91
N LYS A 125 15.67 -4.35 1.41
CA LYS A 125 15.35 -4.08 2.82
C LYS A 125 14.07 -4.81 3.28
N ALA A 126 13.07 -4.94 2.42
CA ALA A 126 11.86 -5.71 2.74
C ALA A 126 12.13 -7.21 2.88
N LEU A 127 13.14 -7.73 2.20
CA LEU A 127 13.56 -9.14 2.21
C LEU A 127 14.62 -9.47 3.27
N GLU A 128 15.31 -8.49 3.81
CA GLU A 128 16.37 -8.67 4.78
C GLU A 128 15.97 -9.61 5.94
N GLY A 129 16.82 -10.60 6.26
CA GLY A 129 16.61 -11.57 7.32
C GLY A 129 15.58 -12.66 7.02
N ILE A 130 15.17 -12.84 5.76
CA ILE A 130 14.35 -13.97 5.30
C ILE A 130 15.29 -15.10 4.85
N ASN A 131 15.12 -16.28 5.43
CA ASN A 131 15.83 -17.49 5.02
C ASN A 131 14.91 -18.38 4.17
N HIS A 132 14.63 -17.94 2.95
CA HIS A 132 13.73 -18.61 2.01
C HIS A 132 14.03 -18.15 0.58
N GLU A 133 13.48 -18.82 -0.42
CA GLU A 133 13.53 -18.36 -1.82
C GLU A 133 12.82 -17.02 -1.97
N THR A 134 13.55 -15.99 -2.42
CA THR A 134 13.08 -14.63 -2.54
C THR A 134 13.45 -14.00 -3.87
N ILE A 135 12.61 -13.09 -4.35
CA ILE A 135 12.88 -12.24 -5.51
C ILE A 135 12.60 -10.78 -5.12
N CYS A 136 13.55 -9.89 -5.38
CA CYS A 136 13.31 -8.46 -5.27
C CYS A 136 12.72 -7.92 -6.56
N ILE A 137 11.51 -7.35 -6.48
CA ILE A 137 10.86 -6.62 -7.57
C ILE A 137 10.47 -5.25 -7.02
N ASN A 138 11.26 -4.24 -7.34
CA ASN A 138 11.03 -2.89 -6.85
C ASN A 138 9.69 -2.34 -7.31
N ASN A 139 9.10 -1.43 -6.51
CA ASN A 139 7.95 -0.67 -6.96
C ASN A 139 8.31 0.06 -8.25
N TRP A 140 7.33 0.16 -9.14
CA TRP A 140 7.49 0.79 -10.44
C TRP A 140 6.77 2.13 -10.50
N TRP A 141 7.23 2.97 -11.39
CA TRP A 141 6.57 4.19 -11.79
C TRP A 141 5.49 3.89 -12.84
N HIS A 142 4.33 4.54 -12.71
CA HIS A 142 3.25 4.37 -13.69
C HIS A 142 3.56 5.16 -14.97
N PRO A 143 3.64 4.52 -16.15
CA PRO A 143 4.10 5.17 -17.38
C PRO A 143 3.16 6.25 -17.92
N LYS A 144 1.93 6.33 -17.39
CA LYS A 144 0.94 7.37 -17.78
C LYS A 144 1.10 8.69 -17.02
N LEU A 145 1.97 8.75 -16.03
CA LEU A 145 2.25 10.01 -15.32
C LEU A 145 3.06 10.92 -16.24
N LYS A 146 2.47 12.04 -16.62
CA LYS A 146 3.16 13.06 -17.40
C LYS A 146 4.12 13.84 -16.50
N LYS A 147 5.32 14.15 -17.03
CA LYS A 147 6.22 15.08 -16.35
C LYS A 147 5.53 16.45 -16.25
N ILE A 148 5.35 16.94 -15.04
CA ILE A 148 4.77 18.25 -14.78
C ILE A 148 5.89 19.27 -14.72
N GLN A 149 5.77 20.35 -15.48
CA GLN A 149 6.63 21.52 -15.30
C GLN A 149 6.03 22.38 -14.19
N ASN A 150 6.67 22.36 -13.04
CA ASN A 150 6.25 23.18 -11.91
C ASN A 150 6.54 24.65 -12.18
N LYS A 151 5.51 25.49 -12.10
CA LYS A 151 5.64 26.95 -12.32
C LYS A 151 5.46 27.79 -11.06
N ASN A 152 4.96 27.24 -9.96
CA ASN A 152 4.43 28.04 -8.86
C ASN A 152 5.15 27.87 -7.51
N ASN A 153 5.90 26.81 -7.29
CA ASN A 153 6.70 26.57 -6.06
C ASN A 153 6.09 27.10 -4.74
N LYS A 154 4.79 26.80 -4.52
CA LYS A 154 4.01 27.44 -3.44
C LYS A 154 4.31 26.89 -2.06
N TYR A 155 4.68 25.61 -1.97
CA TYR A 155 4.86 24.90 -0.69
C TYR A 155 5.70 23.64 -0.82
N ALA A 156 6.18 23.14 0.31
CA ALA A 156 6.68 21.78 0.43
C ALA A 156 5.50 20.82 0.63
N LEU A 157 5.52 19.65 -0.02
CA LEU A 157 4.45 18.67 0.02
C LEU A 157 4.91 17.39 0.72
N ALA A 158 4.07 16.81 1.57
CA ALA A 158 4.24 15.46 2.09
C ALA A 158 2.94 14.68 1.93
N VAL A 159 3.01 13.44 1.43
CA VAL A 159 1.82 12.63 1.14
C VAL A 159 1.96 11.26 1.79
N GLY A 160 0.92 10.83 2.52
CA GLY A 160 0.92 9.50 3.12
C GLY A 160 -0.11 9.32 4.21
N ARG A 161 -0.27 8.07 4.69
CA ARG A 161 -1.15 7.78 5.81
C ARG A 161 -0.66 8.49 7.08
N LEU A 162 -1.55 9.13 7.82
CA LEU A 162 -1.21 9.80 9.08
C LEU A 162 -0.99 8.77 10.19
N GLU A 163 0.14 8.07 10.10
CA GLU A 163 0.60 7.03 11.03
C GLU A 163 2.02 7.35 11.52
N LYS A 164 2.37 6.92 12.72
CA LYS A 164 3.67 7.17 13.35
C LYS A 164 4.87 6.81 12.47
N VAL A 165 4.75 5.74 11.67
CA VAL A 165 5.81 5.29 10.76
C VAL A 165 6.14 6.33 9.68
N LYS A 166 5.20 7.20 9.30
CA LYS A 166 5.39 8.24 8.28
C LYS A 166 6.18 9.46 8.77
N GLY A 167 6.38 9.58 10.07
CA GLY A 167 7.27 10.58 10.65
C GLY A 167 6.82 12.04 10.51
N PHE A 168 5.52 12.27 10.26
CA PHE A 168 5.01 13.64 10.12
C PHE A 168 5.13 14.47 11.39
N ASP A 169 5.18 13.86 12.55
CA ASP A 169 5.51 14.52 13.83
C ASP A 169 6.94 15.08 13.83
N LEU A 170 7.93 14.37 13.29
CA LEU A 170 9.29 14.87 13.13
C LEU A 170 9.34 16.00 12.09
N LEU A 171 8.62 15.83 10.97
CA LEU A 171 8.55 16.84 9.93
C LEU A 171 7.97 18.15 10.47
N ILE A 172 6.83 18.11 11.18
CA ILE A 172 6.21 19.30 11.79
C ILE A 172 7.15 19.93 12.82
N ALA A 173 7.75 19.13 13.71
CA ALA A 173 8.68 19.65 14.72
C ALA A 173 9.89 20.37 14.10
N SER A 174 10.40 19.89 12.97
CA SER A 174 11.53 20.51 12.26
C SER A 174 11.14 21.79 11.50
N TRP A 175 9.83 22.05 11.31
CA TRP A 175 9.35 23.17 10.50
C TRP A 175 9.40 24.54 11.17
N LYS A 176 9.69 24.60 12.47
CA LYS A 176 9.75 25.85 13.27
C LYS A 176 10.59 26.95 12.63
N ASN A 177 11.76 26.59 12.10
CA ASN A 177 12.74 27.53 11.58
C ASN A 177 12.73 27.61 10.03
N ILE A 178 11.70 27.04 9.38
CA ILE A 178 11.59 27.04 7.92
C ILE A 178 10.59 28.11 7.49
N CYS A 179 11.00 28.96 6.55
CA CYS A 179 10.18 30.06 6.03
C CYS A 179 9.19 29.64 4.94
N ALA A 180 9.12 28.36 4.58
CA ALA A 180 8.21 27.84 3.56
C ALA A 180 6.93 27.27 4.16
N ASN A 181 5.84 27.26 3.38
CA ASN A 181 4.62 26.56 3.74
C ASN A 181 4.80 25.04 3.55
N LEU A 182 4.10 24.26 4.37
CA LEU A 182 4.05 22.80 4.30
C LEU A 182 2.60 22.33 4.15
N VAL A 183 2.36 21.50 3.16
CA VAL A 183 1.08 20.79 2.98
C VAL A 183 1.31 19.31 3.20
N ILE A 184 0.56 18.72 4.13
CA ILE A 184 0.57 17.28 4.40
C ILE A 184 -0.77 16.73 3.93
N ILE A 185 -0.76 15.77 3.01
CA ILE A 185 -1.99 15.15 2.48
C ILE A 185 -2.08 13.70 2.96
N GLY A 186 -3.20 13.40 3.64
CA GLY A 186 -3.47 12.05 4.07
C GLY A 186 -4.50 11.92 5.17
N SER A 187 -4.85 10.67 5.48
CA SER A 187 -5.76 10.32 6.57
C SER A 187 -5.14 9.25 7.46
N GLY A 188 -5.53 9.21 8.72
CA GLY A 188 -5.04 8.22 9.68
C GLY A 188 -5.20 8.65 11.13
N LYS A 189 -4.90 7.74 12.03
CA LYS A 189 -5.16 7.86 13.47
C LYS A 189 -4.34 8.93 14.20
N GLU A 190 -3.22 9.37 13.61
CA GLU A 190 -2.37 10.40 14.23
C GLU A 190 -2.84 11.83 13.94
N ARG A 191 -3.93 12.04 13.15
CA ARG A 191 -4.37 13.37 12.71
C ARG A 191 -4.52 14.36 13.88
N ASN A 192 -5.24 13.99 14.93
CA ASN A 192 -5.48 14.90 16.06
C ASN A 192 -4.18 15.30 16.74
N LYS A 193 -3.28 14.34 16.98
CA LYS A 193 -1.96 14.62 17.57
C LYS A 193 -1.10 15.50 16.70
N LEU A 194 -1.18 15.35 15.38
CA LEU A 194 -0.42 16.19 14.45
C LEU A 194 -0.96 17.62 14.43
N ASN A 195 -2.29 17.82 14.52
CA ASN A 195 -2.89 19.13 14.65
C ASN A 195 -2.49 19.81 15.99
N GLU A 196 -2.58 19.09 17.10
CA GLU A 196 -2.09 19.56 18.41
C GLU A 196 -0.61 19.99 18.33
N LEU A 197 0.23 19.22 17.65
CA LEU A 197 1.64 19.54 17.48
C LEU A 197 1.87 20.81 16.64
N ILE A 198 1.05 21.05 15.62
CA ILE A 198 1.08 22.27 14.80
C ILE A 198 0.75 23.49 15.68
N GLU A 199 -0.31 23.41 16.49
CA GLU A 199 -0.73 24.47 17.40
C GLU A 199 0.34 24.76 18.47
N GLN A 200 0.84 23.73 19.17
CA GLN A 200 1.88 23.85 20.20
C GLN A 200 3.19 24.49 19.69
N ASN A 201 3.46 24.33 18.38
CA ASN A 201 4.65 24.91 17.75
C ASN A 201 4.38 26.26 17.06
N ASN A 202 3.17 26.84 17.18
CA ASN A 202 2.74 28.07 16.52
C ASN A 202 2.92 28.01 14.98
N LEU A 203 2.56 26.87 14.37
CA LEU A 203 2.74 26.60 12.94
C LEU A 203 1.43 26.62 12.13
N SER A 204 0.30 27.02 12.73
CA SER A 204 -1.04 26.95 12.10
C SER A 204 -1.14 27.77 10.80
N GLU A 205 -0.36 28.83 10.65
CA GLU A 205 -0.32 29.62 9.41
C GLU A 205 0.58 29.02 8.32
N LYS A 206 1.53 28.14 8.69
CA LYS A 206 2.53 27.59 7.77
C LYS A 206 2.29 26.12 7.41
N VAL A 207 1.68 25.34 8.29
CA VAL A 207 1.51 23.89 8.12
C VAL A 207 0.03 23.55 8.04
N LYS A 208 -0.38 22.91 6.95
CA LYS A 208 -1.77 22.48 6.75
C LYS A 208 -1.83 20.97 6.52
N ILE A 209 -2.76 20.30 7.22
CA ILE A 209 -3.08 18.89 6.98
C ILE A 209 -4.40 18.82 6.22
N ILE A 210 -4.35 18.23 5.02
CA ILE A 210 -5.49 18.01 4.13
C ILE A 210 -5.84 16.52 4.17
N ASP A 211 -7.12 16.18 4.09
CA ASP A 211 -7.56 14.78 3.99
C ASP A 211 -7.03 14.12 2.72
N ALA A 212 -7.03 12.79 2.72
CA ALA A 212 -6.67 12.04 1.53
C ALA A 212 -7.58 12.44 0.35
N VAL A 213 -6.97 12.88 -0.74
CA VAL A 213 -7.64 13.30 -1.97
C VAL A 213 -7.56 12.21 -3.02
N LYS A 214 -8.39 12.31 -4.07
CA LYS A 214 -8.31 11.44 -5.23
C LYS A 214 -7.02 11.66 -6.00
N LYS A 215 -6.59 10.64 -6.76
CA LYS A 215 -5.34 10.69 -7.52
C LYS A 215 -5.30 11.85 -8.52
N GLU A 216 -6.42 12.14 -9.16
CA GLU A 216 -6.57 13.25 -10.12
C GLU A 216 -6.35 14.62 -9.46
N GLU A 217 -6.84 14.78 -8.25
CA GLU A 217 -6.67 16.01 -7.46
C GLU A 217 -5.24 16.14 -6.92
N LEU A 218 -4.61 14.99 -6.57
CA LEU A 218 -3.24 14.95 -6.06
C LEU A 218 -2.23 15.50 -7.06
N LEU A 219 -2.48 15.34 -8.36
CA LEU A 219 -1.65 15.92 -9.42
C LEU A 219 -1.52 17.44 -9.31
N ASN A 220 -2.60 18.14 -8.94
CA ASN A 220 -2.56 19.60 -8.76
C ASN A 220 -1.65 20.00 -7.60
N TYR A 221 -1.66 19.19 -6.51
CA TYR A 221 -0.76 19.44 -5.37
C TYR A 221 0.70 19.20 -5.74
N TYR A 222 1.00 18.18 -6.56
CA TYR A 222 2.36 17.97 -7.08
C TYR A 222 2.79 19.11 -8.00
N GLN A 223 1.89 19.66 -8.83
CA GLN A 223 2.18 20.78 -9.74
C GLN A 223 2.56 22.06 -8.99
N ASP A 224 1.91 22.31 -7.87
CA ASP A 224 2.12 23.52 -7.05
C ASP A 224 3.25 23.36 -6.02
N ALA A 225 3.74 22.14 -5.80
CA ALA A 225 4.79 21.86 -4.82
C ALA A 225 6.18 22.20 -5.37
N SER A 226 7.00 22.82 -4.54
CA SER A 226 8.43 23.04 -4.82
C SER A 226 9.27 21.78 -4.56
N VAL A 227 8.88 20.98 -3.57
CA VAL A 227 9.60 19.78 -3.15
C VAL A 227 8.62 18.78 -2.52
N LEU A 228 8.83 17.49 -2.78
CA LEU A 228 8.17 16.40 -2.06
C LEU A 228 9.07 15.91 -0.93
N ILE A 229 8.51 15.83 0.28
CA ILE A 229 9.25 15.37 1.47
C ILE A 229 8.72 14.02 1.92
N ILE A 230 9.62 13.07 2.10
CA ILE A 230 9.37 11.75 2.66
C ILE A 230 10.06 11.67 4.02
N SER A 231 9.31 11.89 5.09
CA SER A 231 9.81 11.94 6.48
C SER A 231 9.72 10.59 7.20
N SER A 232 9.40 9.53 6.49
CA SER A 232 9.12 8.23 7.08
C SER A 232 10.29 7.70 7.91
N ARG A 233 9.99 7.16 9.10
CA ARG A 233 10.96 6.48 9.96
C ARG A 233 11.44 5.17 9.37
N ASP A 234 10.57 4.52 8.61
CA ASP A 234 10.88 3.25 7.97
C ASP A 234 10.03 3.07 6.69
N GLU A 235 10.70 2.79 5.57
CA GLU A 235 10.09 2.58 4.26
C GLU A 235 10.71 1.41 3.54
N GLY A 236 9.85 0.62 2.90
CA GLY A 236 10.29 -0.48 2.03
C GLY A 236 10.36 -0.13 0.54
N GLY A 237 9.99 1.11 0.19
CA GLY A 237 9.87 1.60 -1.19
C GLY A 237 8.65 2.51 -1.31
N PRO A 238 8.76 3.81 -0.95
CA PRO A 238 7.63 4.72 -0.94
C PRO A 238 7.15 4.99 -2.37
N ARG A 239 5.94 4.54 -2.70
CA ARG A 239 5.35 4.74 -4.04
C ARG A 239 5.22 6.22 -4.40
N VAL A 240 4.93 7.06 -3.41
CA VAL A 240 4.82 8.51 -3.57
C VAL A 240 6.09 9.16 -4.15
N ALA A 241 7.26 8.53 -3.98
CA ALA A 241 8.51 8.99 -4.59
C ALA A 241 8.60 8.72 -6.10
N LEU A 242 7.71 7.88 -6.61
CA LEU A 242 7.64 7.49 -8.02
C LEU A 242 6.51 8.22 -8.77
N GLU A 243 5.71 9.01 -8.08
CA GLU A 243 4.62 9.83 -8.60
C GLU A 243 5.08 11.25 -8.89
#